data_dbeb1ed583be8537178ece428240fcb1
#
_entry.id   dbeb1ed583be8537178ece428240fcb1
#
_cell.length_a   1.000
_cell.length_b   1.000
_cell.length_c   1.000
_cell.angle_alpha   90.00
_cell.angle_beta   90.00
_cell.angle_gamma   90.00
#
_symmetry.space_group_name_H-M   'P 1'
#
loop_
_entity.id
_entity.type
_entity.pdbx_description
1 polymer ?
#
loop_
_entity_poly.entity_id
_entity_poly.type
_entity_poly.pdbx_seq_one_letter_code
_entity_poly.pdbx_strand_id
1 'polypeptide(L)'
;MVRIEVIPLHIREAVLADVEELVELSKRTFTQTFGAGYPPEDLENFLASAYTVERYCAYISDSKSNVWVVASENTLCGYVLAGACSLPHLEVKPGDGEVIRLYMLQEYQGCGWGTKLFETALDWLIASGAATLWLGVWSENYGAQKLYHRYGFSYAGEYEFIVGNSRDREFIYRKALL
;
A
#
# COMPACT_ATOMS: atom_id res chain seq x y z
N MET A 1 -1.16 8.33 39.48
CA MET A 1 -2.03 8.12 38.31
C MET A 1 -1.24 8.60 37.09
N VAL A 2 -0.60 7.68 36.38
CA VAL A 2 0.20 8.02 35.18
C VAL A 2 -0.80 8.37 34.09
N ARG A 3 -0.83 9.62 33.64
CA ARG A 3 -1.53 9.99 32.40
C ARG A 3 -0.79 9.28 31.25
N ILE A 4 -1.41 8.28 30.67
CA ILE A 4 -0.98 7.77 29.35
C ILE A 4 -1.38 8.90 28.39
N GLU A 5 -0.40 9.71 27.95
CA GLU A 5 -0.61 10.63 26.84
C GLU A 5 -0.88 9.79 25.63
N VAL A 6 -2.13 9.82 25.18
CA VAL A 6 -2.50 9.21 23.88
C VAL A 6 -1.92 10.13 22.83
N ILE A 7 -0.77 9.74 22.29
CA ILE A 7 -0.12 10.49 21.19
C ILE A 7 -1.05 10.43 19.98
N PRO A 8 -1.58 11.57 19.50
CA PRO A 8 -2.53 11.57 18.41
C PRO A 8 -1.87 11.13 17.11
N LEU A 9 -2.45 10.11 16.45
CA LEU A 9 -2.07 9.74 15.11
C LEU A 9 -2.61 10.76 14.10
N HIS A 10 -1.85 11.00 13.04
CA HIS A 10 -2.27 11.85 11.92
C HIS A 10 -1.73 11.32 10.60
N ILE A 11 -2.40 11.71 9.50
CA ILE A 11 -1.95 11.41 8.14
C ILE A 11 -1.22 12.63 7.59
N ARG A 12 -0.09 12.41 6.96
CA ARG A 12 0.66 13.42 6.21
C ARG A 12 1.37 12.78 5.02
N GLU A 13 1.79 13.58 4.08
CA GLU A 13 2.71 13.14 3.04
C GLU A 13 4.05 12.72 3.65
N ALA A 14 4.64 11.69 3.08
CA ALA A 14 5.99 11.27 3.42
C ALA A 14 7.01 12.25 2.83
N VAL A 15 8.09 12.48 3.55
CA VAL A 15 9.22 13.29 3.10
C VAL A 15 10.49 12.45 3.04
N LEU A 16 11.54 12.93 2.37
CA LEU A 16 12.79 12.18 2.23
C LEU A 16 13.42 11.77 3.59
N ALA A 17 13.18 12.55 4.64
CA ALA A 17 13.64 12.21 5.99
C ALA A 17 12.95 10.98 6.60
N ASP A 18 11.78 10.58 6.08
CA ASP A 18 11.05 9.39 6.54
C ASP A 18 11.55 8.09 5.90
N VAL A 19 12.36 8.17 4.84
CA VAL A 19 12.62 7.04 3.94
C VAL A 19 13.18 5.81 4.67
N GLU A 20 14.14 5.98 5.57
CA GLU A 20 14.73 4.85 6.30
C GLU A 20 13.68 4.15 7.17
N GLU A 21 12.89 4.91 7.94
CA GLU A 21 11.82 4.37 8.76
C GLU A 21 10.70 3.75 7.91
N LEU A 22 10.37 4.36 6.76
CA LEU A 22 9.37 3.86 5.83
C LEU A 22 9.77 2.52 5.19
N VAL A 23 11.05 2.34 4.87
CA VAL A 23 11.60 1.05 4.41
C VAL A 23 11.42 -0.02 5.48
N GLU A 24 11.80 0.26 6.73
CA GLU A 24 11.65 -0.70 7.83
C GLU A 24 10.17 -0.97 8.17
N LEU A 25 9.32 0.04 8.15
CA LEU A 25 7.86 -0.10 8.28
C LEU A 25 7.31 -1.04 7.20
N SER A 26 7.74 -0.87 5.95
CA SER A 26 7.28 -1.68 4.82
C SER A 26 7.67 -3.14 4.95
N LYS A 27 8.91 -3.40 5.33
CA LYS A 27 9.39 -4.78 5.60
C LYS A 27 8.62 -5.41 6.75
N ARG A 28 8.41 -4.67 7.84
CA ARG A 28 7.70 -5.16 9.02
C ARG A 28 6.24 -5.46 8.72
N THR A 29 5.52 -4.55 8.06
CA THR A 29 4.10 -4.75 7.72
C THR A 29 3.88 -5.89 6.73
N PHE A 30 4.76 -6.03 5.73
CA PHE A 30 4.72 -7.17 4.82
C PHE A 30 4.96 -8.49 5.56
N THR A 31 5.99 -8.53 6.42
CA THR A 31 6.30 -9.73 7.22
C THR A 31 5.16 -10.11 8.16
N GLN A 32 4.53 -9.13 8.82
CA GLN A 32 3.37 -9.37 9.68
C GLN A 32 2.18 -9.97 8.92
N THR A 33 1.99 -9.56 7.66
CA THR A 33 0.84 -9.99 6.85
C THR A 33 1.08 -11.32 6.16
N PHE A 34 2.27 -11.52 5.61
CA PHE A 34 2.56 -12.61 4.66
C PHE A 34 3.72 -13.51 5.09
N GLY A 35 4.55 -13.07 6.05
CA GLY A 35 5.83 -13.71 6.35
C GLY A 35 5.74 -15.19 6.73
N ALA A 36 4.64 -15.62 7.37
CA ALA A 36 4.42 -17.01 7.73
C ALA A 36 4.21 -17.95 6.52
N GLY A 37 3.89 -17.39 5.34
CA GLY A 37 3.64 -18.14 4.10
C GLY A 37 4.89 -18.43 3.28
N TYR A 38 6.05 -17.85 3.62
CA TYR A 38 7.25 -17.93 2.79
C TYR A 38 8.43 -18.60 3.50
N PRO A 39 9.29 -19.32 2.77
CA PRO A 39 10.59 -19.73 3.30
C PRO A 39 11.39 -18.49 3.73
N PRO A 40 12.11 -18.54 4.88
CA PRO A 40 12.81 -17.38 5.43
C PRO A 40 13.78 -16.71 4.46
N GLU A 41 14.53 -17.48 3.68
CA GLU A 41 15.50 -16.98 2.68
C GLU A 41 14.79 -16.25 1.53
N ASP A 42 13.69 -16.81 1.02
CA ASP A 42 12.90 -16.20 -0.06
C ASP A 42 12.28 -14.87 0.41
N LEU A 43 11.76 -14.85 1.64
CA LEU A 43 11.23 -13.63 2.26
C LEU A 43 12.31 -12.57 2.43
N GLU A 44 13.47 -12.91 2.98
CA GLU A 44 14.58 -11.98 3.19
C GLU A 44 15.04 -11.35 1.86
N ASN A 45 15.25 -12.16 0.84
CA ASN A 45 15.65 -11.72 -0.49
C ASN A 45 14.59 -10.80 -1.13
N PHE A 46 13.31 -11.16 -1.00
CA PHE A 46 12.22 -10.33 -1.48
C PHE A 46 12.19 -8.97 -0.77
N LEU A 47 12.22 -8.95 0.56
CA LEU A 47 12.19 -7.71 1.35
C LEU A 47 13.36 -6.79 1.01
N ALA A 48 14.56 -7.36 0.84
CA ALA A 48 15.76 -6.60 0.48
C ALA A 48 15.65 -5.96 -0.91
N SER A 49 14.99 -6.61 -1.87
CA SER A 49 14.83 -6.12 -3.24
C SER A 49 13.63 -5.21 -3.45
N ALA A 50 12.53 -5.47 -2.75
CA ALA A 50 11.26 -4.76 -2.92
C ALA A 50 11.23 -3.43 -2.15
N TYR A 51 11.88 -3.36 -0.98
CA TYR A 51 11.85 -2.23 -0.06
C TYR A 51 13.24 -1.65 0.13
N THR A 52 13.62 -0.70 -0.74
CA THR A 52 14.92 -0.03 -0.70
C THR A 52 14.79 1.48 -0.55
N VAL A 53 15.81 2.11 0.00
CA VAL A 53 15.90 3.56 0.15
C VAL A 53 15.73 4.25 -1.22
N GLU A 54 16.42 3.75 -2.24
CA GLU A 54 16.38 4.32 -3.59
C GLU A 54 14.97 4.33 -4.18
N ARG A 55 14.23 3.23 -4.01
CA ARG A 55 12.84 3.14 -4.50
C ARG A 55 11.93 4.14 -3.80
N TYR A 56 12.02 4.27 -2.48
CA TYR A 56 11.17 5.20 -1.75
C TYR A 56 11.56 6.67 -2.00
N CYS A 57 12.86 6.96 -2.13
CA CYS A 57 13.30 8.28 -2.61
C CYS A 57 12.70 8.60 -4.00
N ALA A 58 12.70 7.63 -4.91
CA ALA A 58 12.10 7.81 -6.23
C ALA A 58 10.59 8.07 -6.14
N TYR A 59 9.84 7.27 -5.36
CA TYR A 59 8.39 7.48 -5.21
C TYR A 59 8.02 8.83 -4.59
N ILE A 60 8.79 9.31 -3.61
CA ILE A 60 8.55 10.60 -2.95
C ILE A 60 8.93 11.77 -3.86
N SER A 61 9.91 11.60 -4.74
CA SER A 61 10.41 12.65 -5.63
C SER A 61 9.71 12.71 -6.99
N ASP A 62 8.97 11.68 -7.37
CA ASP A 62 8.27 11.61 -8.66
C ASP A 62 6.88 12.26 -8.55
N SER A 63 6.61 13.26 -9.40
CA SER A 63 5.29 13.90 -9.47
C SER A 63 4.13 12.98 -9.89
N LYS A 64 4.43 11.78 -10.39
CA LYS A 64 3.44 10.77 -10.80
C LYS A 64 3.13 9.75 -9.72
N SER A 65 3.74 9.85 -8.57
CA SER A 65 3.46 9.02 -7.40
C SER A 65 3.46 9.86 -6.13
N ASN A 66 2.80 9.37 -5.10
CA ASN A 66 2.85 9.99 -3.79
C ASN A 66 2.74 8.92 -2.69
N VAL A 67 3.33 9.21 -1.56
CA VAL A 67 3.31 8.37 -0.37
C VAL A 67 2.76 9.16 0.80
N TRP A 68 1.78 8.59 1.51
CA TRP A 68 1.29 9.15 2.78
C TRP A 68 1.53 8.15 3.89
N VAL A 69 1.76 8.69 5.06
CA VAL A 69 2.02 7.92 6.27
C VAL A 69 1.01 8.26 7.36
N VAL A 70 0.67 7.26 8.17
CA VAL A 70 0.09 7.48 9.49
C VAL A 70 1.24 7.58 10.47
N ALA A 71 1.39 8.71 11.12
CA ALA A 71 2.46 8.99 12.05
C ALA A 71 1.94 9.37 13.43
N SER A 72 2.65 8.97 14.47
CA SER A 72 2.69 9.62 15.77
C SER A 72 3.87 10.61 15.79
N GLU A 73 4.16 11.25 16.93
CA GLU A 73 5.28 12.21 17.04
C GLU A 73 6.63 11.62 16.60
N ASN A 74 6.87 10.33 16.85
CA ASN A 74 8.19 9.71 16.66
C ASN A 74 8.14 8.35 15.93
N THR A 75 7.01 7.94 15.35
CA THR A 75 6.88 6.60 14.77
C THR A 75 5.88 6.57 13.63
N LEU A 76 6.24 5.91 12.53
CA LEU A 76 5.33 5.61 11.44
C LEU A 76 4.56 4.32 11.74
N CYS A 77 3.23 4.37 11.61
CA CYS A 77 2.32 3.27 11.96
C CYS A 77 1.68 2.57 10.75
N GLY A 78 1.72 3.22 9.61
CA GLY A 78 1.16 2.72 8.35
C GLY A 78 1.45 3.65 7.20
N TYR A 79 1.22 3.18 5.98
CA TYR A 79 1.44 4.00 4.79
C TYR A 79 0.58 3.55 3.61
N VAL A 80 0.40 4.44 2.66
CA VAL A 80 -0.16 4.17 1.33
C VAL A 80 0.76 4.76 0.27
N LEU A 81 0.98 4.00 -0.80
CA LEU A 81 1.67 4.43 -2.01
C LEU A 81 0.67 4.39 -3.16
N ALA A 82 0.53 5.49 -3.87
CA ALA A 82 -0.29 5.58 -5.08
C ALA A 82 0.52 6.16 -6.24
N GLY A 83 0.16 5.80 -7.47
CA GLY A 83 0.87 6.28 -8.65
C GLY A 83 0.24 5.80 -9.95
N ALA A 84 1.00 5.87 -11.05
CA ALA A 84 0.59 5.33 -12.34
C ALA A 84 0.42 3.81 -12.25
N CYS A 85 -0.62 3.29 -12.91
CA CYS A 85 -0.90 1.86 -12.89
C CYS A 85 0.16 1.06 -13.66
N SER A 86 0.66 0.00 -13.01
CA SER A 86 1.65 -0.94 -13.55
C SER A 86 1.19 -2.41 -13.51
N LEU A 87 -0.05 -2.66 -13.12
CA LEU A 87 -0.60 -4.02 -13.05
C LEU A 87 -0.65 -4.69 -14.43
N PRO A 88 -0.40 -6.00 -14.48
CA PRO A 88 -0.36 -6.75 -15.76
C PRO A 88 -1.78 -7.07 -16.25
N HIS A 89 -2.50 -6.05 -16.70
CA HIS A 89 -3.85 -6.20 -17.24
C HIS A 89 -4.00 -5.47 -18.58
N LEU A 90 -4.66 -6.11 -19.55
CA LEU A 90 -4.77 -5.62 -20.93
C LEU A 90 -5.57 -4.29 -21.06
N GLU A 91 -6.42 -4.01 -20.11
CA GLU A 91 -7.25 -2.79 -20.13
C GLU A 91 -6.62 -1.60 -19.39
N VAL A 92 -5.44 -1.77 -18.79
CA VAL A 92 -4.67 -0.67 -18.19
C VAL A 92 -4.21 0.28 -19.29
N LYS A 93 -4.48 1.57 -19.11
CA LYS A 93 -4.16 2.62 -20.07
C LYS A 93 -3.21 3.66 -19.45
N PRO A 94 -2.43 4.36 -20.30
CA PRO A 94 -1.69 5.53 -19.83
C PRO A 94 -2.63 6.53 -19.14
N GLY A 95 -2.25 6.97 -17.95
CA GLY A 95 -3.06 7.87 -17.14
C GLY A 95 -3.98 7.18 -16.12
N ASP A 96 -4.10 5.85 -16.16
CA ASP A 96 -4.77 5.12 -15.08
C ASP A 96 -3.97 5.16 -13.79
N GLY A 97 -4.66 5.22 -12.67
CA GLY A 97 -4.06 5.27 -11.33
C GLY A 97 -4.10 3.94 -10.60
N GLU A 98 -3.13 3.72 -9.74
CA GLU A 98 -3.06 2.52 -8.90
C GLU A 98 -2.83 2.88 -7.44
N VAL A 99 -3.56 2.23 -6.53
CA VAL A 99 -3.15 2.11 -5.14
C VAL A 99 -2.21 0.92 -5.06
N ILE A 100 -0.91 1.23 -5.03
CA ILE A 100 0.17 0.23 -5.21
C ILE A 100 0.42 -0.54 -3.92
N ARG A 101 0.36 0.16 -2.77
CA ARG A 101 0.56 -0.42 -1.43
C ARG A 101 -0.32 0.27 -0.42
N LEU A 102 -0.89 -0.50 0.50
CA LEU A 102 -1.63 0.00 1.65
C LEU A 102 -1.38 -0.95 2.82
N TYR A 103 -0.64 -0.49 3.80
CA TYR A 103 -0.26 -1.29 4.96
C TYR A 103 -0.37 -0.51 6.27
N MET A 104 -0.79 -1.21 7.30
CA MET A 104 -0.80 -0.75 8.69
C MET A 104 -0.12 -1.80 9.56
N LEU A 105 0.68 -1.36 10.55
CA LEU A 105 1.12 -2.25 11.61
C LEU A 105 -0.09 -2.89 12.31
N GLN A 106 0.00 -4.16 12.66
CA GLN A 106 -1.11 -4.94 13.24
C GLN A 106 -1.72 -4.26 14.47
N GLU A 107 -0.89 -3.70 15.33
CA GLU A 107 -1.29 -3.01 16.56
C GLU A 107 -2.10 -1.73 16.31
N TYR A 108 -2.09 -1.19 15.08
CA TYR A 108 -2.84 0.02 14.69
C TYR A 108 -3.99 -0.28 13.71
N GLN A 109 -4.23 -1.56 13.42
CA GLN A 109 -5.37 -1.96 12.59
C GLN A 109 -6.70 -1.86 13.36
N GLY A 110 -7.81 -1.87 12.62
CA GLY A 110 -9.15 -1.85 13.19
C GLY A 110 -9.64 -0.50 13.72
N CYS A 111 -8.79 0.55 13.68
CA CYS A 111 -9.12 1.90 14.15
C CYS A 111 -9.49 2.89 13.03
N GLY A 112 -9.68 2.40 11.80
CA GLY A 112 -10.09 3.22 10.65
C GLY A 112 -8.96 3.94 9.91
N TRP A 113 -7.71 3.90 10.39
CA TRP A 113 -6.59 4.60 9.76
C TRP A 113 -6.25 4.07 8.36
N GLY A 114 -6.33 2.76 8.16
CA GLY A 114 -6.14 2.18 6.82
C GLY A 114 -7.17 2.67 5.81
N THR A 115 -8.42 2.83 6.23
CA THR A 115 -9.49 3.40 5.40
C THR A 115 -9.20 4.87 5.06
N LYS A 116 -8.76 5.66 6.01
CA LYS A 116 -8.40 7.08 5.77
C LYS A 116 -7.20 7.21 4.83
N LEU A 117 -6.18 6.36 4.98
CA LEU A 117 -5.07 6.31 4.02
C LEU A 117 -5.55 5.98 2.61
N PHE A 118 -6.43 4.98 2.50
CA PHE A 118 -7.01 4.58 1.22
C PHE A 118 -7.79 5.73 0.57
N GLU A 119 -8.65 6.41 1.32
CA GLU A 119 -9.39 7.59 0.87
C GLU A 119 -8.45 8.70 0.39
N THR A 120 -7.39 9.00 1.16
CA THR A 120 -6.37 9.99 0.78
C THR A 120 -5.73 9.67 -0.56
N ALA A 121 -5.37 8.41 -0.79
CA ALA A 121 -4.79 7.96 -2.05
C ALA A 121 -5.80 8.06 -3.22
N LEU A 122 -7.06 7.68 -3.00
CA LEU A 122 -8.11 7.79 -4.01
C LEU A 122 -8.36 9.24 -4.41
N ASP A 123 -8.48 10.15 -3.44
CA ASP A 123 -8.70 11.57 -3.69
C ASP A 123 -7.57 12.16 -4.52
N TRP A 124 -6.32 11.82 -4.22
CA TRP A 124 -5.17 12.28 -4.99
C TRP A 124 -5.16 11.72 -6.41
N LEU A 125 -5.45 10.43 -6.61
CA LEU A 125 -5.52 9.81 -7.93
C LEU A 125 -6.62 10.45 -8.79
N ILE A 126 -7.79 10.69 -8.20
CA ILE A 126 -8.91 11.37 -8.86
C ILE A 126 -8.52 12.80 -9.25
N ALA A 127 -7.93 13.56 -8.32
CA ALA A 127 -7.46 14.92 -8.58
C ALA A 127 -6.35 14.99 -9.63
N SER A 128 -5.56 13.93 -9.78
CA SER A 128 -4.53 13.78 -10.81
C SER A 128 -5.10 13.45 -12.20
N GLY A 129 -6.42 13.27 -12.32
CA GLY A 129 -7.10 13.04 -13.60
C GLY A 129 -7.13 11.58 -14.06
N ALA A 130 -6.93 10.62 -13.16
CA ALA A 130 -7.06 9.21 -13.50
C ALA A 130 -8.47 8.90 -14.02
N ALA A 131 -8.57 8.15 -15.11
CA ALA A 131 -9.85 7.71 -15.66
C ALA A 131 -10.32 6.39 -15.05
N THR A 132 -9.40 5.54 -14.69
CA THR A 132 -9.65 4.26 -14.01
C THR A 132 -8.68 4.09 -12.86
N LEU A 133 -9.19 3.60 -11.74
CA LEU A 133 -8.39 3.25 -10.56
C LEU A 133 -8.24 1.74 -10.49
N TRP A 134 -7.04 1.31 -10.16
CA TRP A 134 -6.65 -0.08 -10.09
C TRP A 134 -5.99 -0.40 -8.76
N LEU A 135 -6.05 -1.66 -8.36
CA LEU A 135 -5.27 -2.22 -7.24
C LEU A 135 -5.13 -3.73 -7.37
N GLY A 136 -4.05 -4.26 -6.81
CA GLY A 136 -3.86 -5.68 -6.58
C GLY A 136 -4.21 -6.05 -5.15
N VAL A 137 -4.72 -7.26 -4.93
CA VAL A 137 -5.03 -7.77 -3.60
C VAL A 137 -4.85 -9.28 -3.54
N TRP A 138 -4.19 -9.76 -2.50
CA TRP A 138 -4.07 -11.19 -2.26
C TRP A 138 -5.44 -11.87 -2.20
N SER A 139 -5.58 -13.00 -2.90
CA SER A 139 -6.86 -13.70 -3.07
C SER A 139 -7.49 -14.16 -1.76
N GLU A 140 -6.72 -14.27 -0.67
CA GLU A 140 -7.20 -14.63 0.65
C GLU A 140 -7.34 -13.44 1.62
N ASN A 141 -7.04 -12.22 1.17
CA ASN A 141 -7.25 -11.02 1.99
C ASN A 141 -8.69 -10.53 1.90
N TYR A 142 -9.61 -11.30 2.49
CA TYR A 142 -11.05 -11.00 2.47
C TYR A 142 -11.41 -9.66 3.12
N GLY A 143 -10.61 -9.22 4.10
CA GLY A 143 -10.82 -7.93 4.76
C GLY A 143 -10.59 -6.76 3.81
N ALA A 144 -9.47 -6.76 3.11
CA ALA A 144 -9.16 -5.75 2.10
C ALA A 144 -10.14 -5.79 0.92
N GLN A 145 -10.50 -6.98 0.44
CA GLN A 145 -11.50 -7.14 -0.63
C GLN A 145 -12.85 -6.51 -0.26
N LYS A 146 -13.33 -6.70 0.98
CA LYS A 146 -14.56 -6.06 1.49
C LYS A 146 -14.43 -4.53 1.51
N LEU A 147 -13.26 -4.01 1.90
CA LEU A 147 -13.00 -2.57 1.85
C LEU A 147 -13.14 -2.08 0.41
N TYR A 148 -12.43 -2.67 -0.53
CA TYR A 148 -12.40 -2.24 -1.92
C TYR A 148 -13.78 -2.31 -2.60
N HIS A 149 -14.55 -3.35 -2.34
CA HIS A 149 -15.94 -3.45 -2.81
C HIS A 149 -16.83 -2.31 -2.31
N ARG A 150 -16.69 -1.88 -1.04
CA ARG A 150 -17.43 -0.73 -0.50
C ARG A 150 -17.12 0.59 -1.23
N TYR A 151 -15.93 0.71 -1.79
CA TYR A 151 -15.50 1.87 -2.60
C TYR A 151 -15.80 1.73 -4.08
N GLY A 152 -16.54 0.70 -4.47
CA GLY A 152 -16.99 0.50 -5.85
C GLY A 152 -15.97 -0.15 -6.77
N PHE A 153 -14.92 -0.76 -6.21
CA PHE A 153 -14.03 -1.60 -7.01
C PHE A 153 -14.64 -2.96 -7.29
N SER A 154 -14.41 -3.49 -8.47
CA SER A 154 -14.84 -4.80 -8.90
C SER A 154 -13.68 -5.63 -9.45
N TYR A 155 -13.81 -6.94 -9.36
CA TYR A 155 -12.84 -7.88 -9.92
C TYR A 155 -12.70 -7.67 -11.43
N ALA A 156 -11.46 -7.63 -11.90
CA ALA A 156 -11.11 -7.46 -13.30
C ALA A 156 -10.22 -8.58 -13.84
N GLY A 157 -9.46 -9.24 -12.99
CA GLY A 157 -8.53 -10.30 -13.38
C GLY A 157 -7.66 -10.76 -12.23
N GLU A 158 -6.64 -11.51 -12.56
CA GLU A 158 -5.69 -12.04 -11.57
C GLU A 158 -4.30 -12.19 -12.17
N TYR A 159 -3.28 -12.27 -11.31
CA TYR A 159 -1.90 -12.55 -11.67
C TYR A 159 -1.19 -13.29 -10.54
N GLU A 160 0.01 -13.78 -10.81
CA GLU A 160 0.86 -14.41 -9.81
C GLU A 160 1.83 -13.38 -9.20
N PHE A 161 1.78 -13.23 -7.87
CA PHE A 161 2.77 -12.48 -7.12
C PHE A 161 3.88 -13.44 -6.66
N ILE A 162 5.13 -13.12 -6.97
CA ILE A 162 6.26 -14.04 -6.80
C ILE A 162 7.15 -13.58 -5.64
N VAL A 163 7.36 -14.49 -4.68
CA VAL A 163 8.34 -14.35 -3.61
C VAL A 163 9.24 -15.60 -3.64
N GLY A 164 10.47 -15.45 -4.16
CA GLY A 164 11.36 -16.58 -4.39
C GLY A 164 10.71 -17.62 -5.31
N ASN A 165 10.52 -18.84 -4.81
CA ASN A 165 9.84 -19.91 -5.51
C ASN A 165 8.33 -19.97 -5.23
N SER A 166 7.82 -19.17 -4.31
CA SER A 166 6.40 -19.10 -3.97
C SER A 166 5.64 -18.23 -4.97
N ARG A 167 4.42 -18.64 -5.29
CA ARG A 167 3.52 -17.96 -6.23
C ARG A 167 2.18 -17.77 -5.58
N ASP A 168 1.86 -16.55 -5.22
CA ASP A 168 0.58 -16.19 -4.64
C ASP A 168 -0.38 -15.70 -5.71
N ARG A 169 -1.63 -16.09 -5.58
CA ARG A 169 -2.69 -15.61 -6.44
C ARG A 169 -3.16 -14.25 -5.98
N GLU A 170 -2.99 -13.25 -6.84
CA GLU A 170 -3.45 -11.88 -6.62
C GLU A 170 -4.62 -11.56 -7.54
N PHE A 171 -5.68 -10.97 -6.97
CA PHE A 171 -6.78 -10.43 -7.73
C PHE A 171 -6.48 -8.99 -8.14
N ILE A 172 -6.85 -8.66 -9.37
CA ILE A 172 -6.85 -7.29 -9.87
C ILE A 172 -8.25 -6.73 -9.75
N TYR A 173 -8.39 -5.61 -9.07
CA TYR A 173 -9.63 -4.86 -8.96
C TYR A 173 -9.52 -3.54 -9.68
N ARG A 174 -10.64 -3.07 -10.24
CA ARG A 174 -10.73 -1.77 -10.90
C ARG A 174 -11.99 -1.02 -10.54
N LYS A 175 -11.92 0.30 -10.69
CA LYS A 175 -13.05 1.22 -10.61
C LYS A 175 -12.91 2.26 -11.71
N ALA A 176 -13.84 2.28 -12.68
CA ALA A 176 -13.94 3.35 -13.65
C ALA A 176 -14.48 4.61 -12.97
N LEU A 177 -13.87 5.75 -13.27
CA LEU A 177 -14.35 7.07 -12.86
C LEU A 177 -15.16 7.65 -14.02
N LEU A 178 -16.36 8.15 -13.71
CA LEU A 178 -17.29 8.73 -14.70
C LEU A 178 -16.86 10.13 -15.13
#